data_865115b304f0ae99fcfe4791656cca7c
#
_entry.id   865115b304f0ae99fcfe4791656cca7c
#
_cell.length_a   1.000
_cell.length_b   1.000
_cell.length_c   1.000
_cell.angle_alpha   90.00
_cell.angle_beta   90.00
_cell.angle_gamma   90.00
#
_symmetry.space_group_name_H-M   'P 1'
#
loop_
_entity.id
_entity.type
_entity.pdbx_description
1 polymer ?
#
loop_
_entity_poly.entity_id
_entity_poly.type
_entity_poly.pdbx_seq_one_letter_code
_entity_poly.pdbx_strand_id
1 'polypeptide(L)'
;MLKSVVAHTMVMSALNMVINKSKSPDWPILVTQTSTPGSGSIWGLVAVGLWTALLGLGLWGFFATKKYFKLRLVLGLFLLGQLFLHILYGSETFLYALHFIPLLITLATFSLLTPARLVALGLAGALIVCAGINNGLQFKQATDFLQNRALNPDKISQKQQRSTQLWGRDAATVVLAAPSMGEVGRAYP
;
A
#
# COMPACT_ATOMS: atom_id res chain seq x y z
N MET A 1 3.44 -8.97 3.26
CA MET A 1 2.63 -8.56 4.41
C MET A 1 3.34 -7.52 5.29
N LEU A 2 4.39 -7.85 6.04
CA LEU A 2 5.07 -6.91 6.93
C LEU A 2 5.55 -5.62 6.24
N LYS A 3 6.07 -5.70 5.00
CA LYS A 3 6.48 -4.54 4.20
C LYS A 3 5.33 -3.56 3.95
N SER A 4 4.13 -4.05 3.70
CA SER A 4 2.95 -3.21 3.45
C SER A 4 2.48 -2.52 4.74
N VAL A 5 2.45 -3.22 5.87
CA VAL A 5 2.05 -2.64 7.16
C VAL A 5 2.98 -1.48 7.54
N VAL A 6 4.29 -1.67 7.44
CA VAL A 6 5.26 -0.64 7.82
C VAL A 6 5.29 0.53 6.85
N ALA A 7 5.27 0.26 5.56
CA ALA A 7 5.49 1.29 4.55
C ALA A 7 4.22 2.05 4.13
N HIS A 8 3.05 1.40 4.17
CA HIS A 8 1.78 2.07 3.83
C HIS A 8 1.16 2.87 4.99
N THR A 9 1.73 2.83 6.19
CA THR A 9 1.20 3.56 7.35
C THR A 9 1.38 5.07 7.25
N MET A 10 2.50 5.55 6.67
CA MET A 10 2.83 6.98 6.60
C MET A 10 2.90 7.52 5.17
N VAL A 11 3.14 6.65 4.19
CA VAL A 11 3.39 7.05 2.80
C VAL A 11 2.36 6.40 1.90
N MET A 12 1.57 7.22 1.22
CA MET A 12 0.62 6.73 0.22
C MET A 12 1.39 6.09 -0.94
N SER A 13 1.00 4.86 -1.29
CA SER A 13 1.46 4.21 -2.50
C SER A 13 0.71 4.73 -3.73
N ALA A 14 1.19 4.37 -4.94
CA ALA A 14 0.49 4.69 -6.17
C ALA A 14 -0.96 4.21 -6.12
N LEU A 15 -1.88 5.09 -6.50
CA LEU A 15 -3.30 4.79 -6.56
C LEU A 15 -3.58 4.00 -7.84
N ASN A 16 -3.85 2.71 -7.72
CA ASN A 16 -4.37 1.89 -8.81
C ASN A 16 -5.90 1.90 -8.76
N MET A 17 -6.50 2.43 -9.81
CA MET A 17 -7.95 2.49 -9.93
C MET A 17 -8.45 1.30 -10.72
N VAL A 18 -9.20 0.41 -10.06
CA VAL A 18 -9.87 -0.73 -10.69
C VAL A 18 -11.36 -0.43 -10.74
N ILE A 19 -11.92 -0.47 -11.95
CA ILE A 19 -13.37 -0.34 -12.11
C ILE A 19 -13.96 -1.74 -12.03
N ASN A 20 -14.76 -1.99 -11.00
CA ASN A 20 -15.45 -3.26 -10.86
C ASN A 20 -16.68 -3.29 -11.80
N LYS A 21 -16.59 -4.09 -12.86
CA LYS A 21 -17.65 -4.26 -13.85
C LYS A 21 -18.83 -5.11 -13.34
N SER A 22 -18.69 -5.76 -12.19
CA SER A 22 -19.70 -6.70 -11.66
C SER A 22 -20.84 -6.03 -10.91
N LYS A 23 -20.74 -4.74 -10.59
CA LYS A 23 -21.79 -4.00 -9.87
C LYS A 23 -22.21 -2.79 -10.70
N SER A 24 -23.47 -2.71 -11.04
CA SER A 24 -24.09 -1.51 -11.63
C SER A 24 -24.68 -0.65 -10.49
N PRO A 25 -24.35 0.66 -10.44
CA PRO A 25 -23.50 1.43 -11.35
C PRO A 25 -22.01 1.13 -11.15
N ASP A 26 -21.22 1.26 -12.22
CA ASP A 26 -19.77 1.07 -12.22
C ASP A 26 -19.07 1.90 -11.14
N TRP A 27 -18.85 1.33 -9.98
CA TRP A 27 -18.25 2.03 -8.85
C TRP A 27 -16.72 1.88 -8.90
N PRO A 28 -15.94 2.98 -8.91
CA PRO A 28 -14.50 2.88 -8.89
C PRO A 28 -14.03 2.38 -7.52
N ILE A 29 -13.26 1.30 -7.54
CA ILE A 29 -12.57 0.83 -6.34
C ILE A 29 -11.13 1.32 -6.39
N LEU A 30 -10.76 2.10 -5.39
CA LEU A 30 -9.37 2.52 -5.17
C LEU A 30 -8.62 1.34 -4.54
N VAL A 31 -7.78 0.68 -5.32
CA VAL A 31 -6.95 -0.44 -4.82
C VAL A 31 -5.54 0.08 -4.59
N THR A 32 -5.21 0.34 -3.34
CA THR A 32 -3.85 0.70 -2.91
C THR A 32 -3.04 -0.52 -2.46
N GLN A 33 -3.73 -1.62 -2.15
CA GLN A 33 -3.14 -2.81 -1.51
C GLN A 33 -2.15 -3.58 -2.39
N THR A 34 -2.29 -3.50 -3.71
CA THR A 34 -1.42 -4.19 -4.67
C THR A 34 -0.21 -3.39 -5.10
N SER A 35 -0.15 -2.10 -4.73
CA SER A 35 0.96 -1.22 -5.11
C SER A 35 2.16 -1.42 -4.20
N THR A 36 3.36 -1.41 -4.77
CA THR A 36 4.59 -1.44 -3.98
C THR A 36 4.73 -0.16 -3.15
N PRO A 37 5.19 -0.25 -1.89
CA PRO A 37 5.42 0.93 -1.07
C PRO A 37 6.33 1.96 -1.76
N GLY A 38 5.93 3.23 -1.73
CA GLY A 38 6.70 4.31 -2.35
C GLY A 38 6.65 4.38 -3.88
N SER A 39 5.85 3.52 -4.56
CA SER A 39 5.78 3.49 -6.04
C SER A 39 5.12 4.72 -6.67
N GLY A 40 4.47 5.58 -5.88
CA GLY A 40 3.76 6.75 -6.39
C GLY A 40 4.67 7.86 -6.92
N SER A 41 5.84 8.03 -6.33
CA SER A 41 6.82 9.05 -6.71
C SER A 41 8.19 8.76 -6.09
N ILE A 42 9.23 9.44 -6.57
CA ILE A 42 10.56 9.37 -5.95
C ILE A 42 10.54 9.86 -4.49
N TRP A 43 9.69 10.85 -4.18
CA TRP A 43 9.47 11.34 -2.82
C TRP A 43 8.88 10.27 -1.91
N GLY A 44 8.00 9.43 -2.46
CA GLY A 44 7.45 8.27 -1.75
C GLY A 44 8.51 7.24 -1.39
N LEU A 45 9.42 6.94 -2.33
CA LEU A 45 10.51 6.01 -2.07
C LEU A 45 11.46 6.54 -0.99
N VAL A 46 11.83 7.82 -1.08
CA VAL A 46 12.67 8.48 -0.06
C VAL A 46 11.97 8.48 1.30
N ALA A 47 10.67 8.82 1.35
CA ALA A 47 9.89 8.84 2.58
C ALA A 47 9.82 7.46 3.24
N VAL A 48 9.64 6.38 2.47
CA VAL A 48 9.67 5.00 2.99
C VAL A 48 11.04 4.67 3.58
N GLY A 49 12.13 5.07 2.92
CA GLY A 49 13.49 4.88 3.42
C GLY A 49 13.72 5.63 4.75
N LEU A 50 13.33 6.91 4.82
CA LEU A 50 13.43 7.73 6.04
C LEU A 50 12.59 7.16 7.19
N TRP A 51 11.37 6.71 6.90
CA TRP A 51 10.49 6.09 7.88
C TRP A 51 11.08 4.79 8.42
N THR A 52 11.60 3.93 7.56
CA THR A 52 12.26 2.68 7.95
C THR A 52 13.50 2.95 8.81
N ALA A 53 14.31 3.94 8.45
CA ALA A 53 15.48 4.35 9.24
C ALA A 53 15.08 4.87 10.63
N LEU A 54 14.01 5.70 10.70
CA LEU A 54 13.50 6.24 11.95
C LEU A 54 12.94 5.13 12.84
N LEU A 55 12.22 4.16 12.30
CA LEU A 55 11.76 2.98 13.03
C LEU A 55 12.92 2.11 13.51
N GLY A 56 13.97 1.94 12.71
CA GLY A 56 15.18 1.23 13.09
C GLY A 56 15.88 1.89 14.28
N LEU A 57 16.02 3.23 14.28
CA LEU A 57 16.54 4.00 15.39
C LEU A 57 15.62 3.90 16.63
N GLY A 58 14.31 3.93 16.43
CA GLY A 58 13.31 3.75 17.48
C GLY A 58 13.43 2.36 18.14
N LEU A 59 13.57 1.32 17.32
CA LEU A 59 13.74 -0.05 17.78
C LEU A 59 15.07 -0.21 18.56
N TRP A 60 16.15 0.39 18.05
CA TRP A 60 17.40 0.44 18.80
C TRP A 60 17.22 1.14 20.16
N GLY A 61 16.59 2.33 20.19
CA GLY A 61 16.28 3.05 21.42
C GLY A 61 15.40 2.25 22.36
N PHE A 62 14.42 1.53 21.83
CA PHE A 62 13.53 0.65 22.59
C PHE A 62 14.31 -0.44 23.35
N PHE A 63 15.32 -1.06 22.76
CA PHE A 63 16.14 -2.06 23.42
C PHE A 63 17.24 -1.46 24.30
N ALA A 64 17.85 -0.35 23.91
CA ALA A 64 18.94 0.28 24.62
C ALA A 64 18.50 0.95 25.93
N THR A 65 17.26 1.47 25.99
CA THR A 65 16.78 2.25 27.14
C THR A 65 16.21 1.34 28.25
N LYS A 66 16.92 1.15 29.33
CA LYS A 66 16.46 0.29 30.46
C LYS A 66 15.43 0.98 31.36
N LYS A 67 15.42 2.31 31.42
CA LYS A 67 14.63 3.12 32.37
C LYS A 67 13.12 2.91 32.30
N TYR A 68 12.55 2.69 31.11
CA TYR A 68 11.11 2.64 30.90
C TYR A 68 10.60 1.21 30.62
N PHE A 69 11.01 0.26 31.43
CA PHE A 69 10.70 -1.17 31.23
C PHE A 69 9.19 -1.45 31.12
N LYS A 70 8.37 -0.86 32.00
CA LYS A 70 6.91 -1.06 31.99
C LYS A 70 6.27 -0.56 30.68
N LEU A 71 6.66 0.63 30.20
CA LEU A 71 6.18 1.18 28.94
C LEU A 71 6.61 0.30 27.75
N ARG A 72 7.85 -0.16 27.77
CA ARG A 72 8.37 -1.06 26.73
C ARG A 72 7.62 -2.39 26.69
N LEU A 73 7.34 -2.97 27.85
CA LEU A 73 6.58 -4.22 27.94
C LEU A 73 5.17 -4.04 27.35
N VAL A 74 4.47 -2.98 27.78
CA VAL A 74 3.12 -2.67 27.29
C VAL A 74 3.13 -2.42 25.77
N LEU A 75 4.04 -1.56 25.27
CA LEU A 75 4.15 -1.28 23.85
C LEU A 75 4.50 -2.53 23.03
N GLY A 76 5.41 -3.35 23.52
CA GLY A 76 5.81 -4.62 22.90
C GLY A 76 4.64 -5.61 22.82
N LEU A 77 3.87 -5.75 23.88
CA LEU A 77 2.68 -6.62 23.90
C LEU A 77 1.60 -6.11 22.92
N PHE A 78 1.36 -4.79 22.87
CA PHE A 78 0.41 -4.22 21.91
C PHE A 78 0.87 -4.44 20.46
N LEU A 79 2.15 -4.20 20.14
CA LEU A 79 2.70 -4.45 18.81
C LEU A 79 2.61 -5.93 18.42
N LEU A 80 2.95 -6.84 19.33
CA LEU A 80 2.83 -8.29 19.09
C LEU A 80 1.37 -8.72 18.93
N GLY A 81 0.47 -8.22 19.79
CA GLY A 81 -0.96 -8.50 19.69
C GLY A 81 -1.55 -8.04 18.36
N GLN A 82 -1.23 -6.82 17.93
CA GLN A 82 -1.66 -6.30 16.62
C GLN A 82 -1.06 -7.10 15.46
N LEU A 83 0.21 -7.47 15.54
CA LEU A 83 0.84 -8.31 14.52
C LEU A 83 0.18 -9.69 14.44
N PHE A 84 -0.15 -10.29 15.58
CA PHE A 84 -0.85 -11.58 15.66
C PHE A 84 -2.25 -11.50 15.05
N LEU A 85 -3.03 -10.46 15.41
CA LEU A 85 -4.34 -10.23 14.80
C LEU A 85 -4.24 -10.07 13.28
N HIS A 86 -3.21 -9.36 12.81
CA HIS A 86 -2.99 -9.15 11.40
C HIS A 86 -2.61 -10.44 10.64
N ILE A 87 -1.90 -11.36 11.29
CA ILE A 87 -1.60 -12.68 10.73
C ILE A 87 -2.87 -13.53 10.63
N LEU A 88 -3.76 -13.45 11.61
CA LEU A 88 -5.01 -14.22 11.63
C LEU A 88 -6.06 -13.69 10.62
N TYR A 89 -6.22 -12.38 10.53
CA TYR A 89 -7.25 -11.74 9.72
C TYR A 89 -6.76 -11.16 8.38
N GLY A 90 -5.57 -11.30 8.08
CA GLY A 90 -4.59 -11.10 7.00
C GLY A 90 -4.95 -10.41 5.69
N SER A 91 -6.18 -10.21 5.28
CA SER A 91 -6.48 -9.66 3.94
C SER A 91 -6.74 -8.15 3.89
N GLU A 92 -7.06 -7.53 5.00
CA GLU A 92 -7.55 -6.15 5.06
C GLU A 92 -6.51 -5.19 5.69
N THR A 93 -5.29 -5.18 5.14
CA THR A 93 -4.14 -4.43 5.68
C THR A 93 -4.40 -2.94 5.88
N PHE A 94 -5.22 -2.33 5.03
CA PHE A 94 -5.51 -0.90 5.07
C PHE A 94 -6.36 -0.50 6.29
N LEU A 95 -7.36 -1.30 6.62
CA LEU A 95 -8.27 -1.00 7.75
C LEU A 95 -7.52 -1.05 9.08
N TYR A 96 -6.56 -1.96 9.21
CA TYR A 96 -5.77 -2.14 10.42
C TYR A 96 -4.55 -1.21 10.51
N ALA A 97 -4.13 -0.57 9.41
CA ALA A 97 -3.01 0.35 9.40
C ALA A 97 -3.19 1.52 10.39
N LEU A 98 -4.42 2.02 10.54
CA LEU A 98 -4.75 3.09 11.48
C LEU A 98 -4.43 2.72 12.94
N HIS A 99 -4.58 1.45 13.32
CA HIS A 99 -4.26 0.99 14.68
C HIS A 99 -2.75 0.85 14.92
N PHE A 100 -1.99 0.58 13.87
CA PHE A 100 -0.52 0.48 13.96
C PHE A 100 0.17 1.84 14.03
N ILE A 101 -0.36 2.88 13.41
CA ILE A 101 0.28 4.19 13.32
C ILE A 101 0.69 4.74 14.70
N PRO A 102 -0.20 4.84 15.71
CA PRO A 102 0.17 5.36 17.02
C PRO A 102 1.27 4.55 17.69
N LEU A 103 1.23 3.21 17.56
CA LEU A 103 2.22 2.31 18.13
C LEU A 103 3.59 2.47 17.48
N LEU A 104 3.63 2.60 16.13
CA LEU A 104 4.86 2.82 15.39
C LEU A 104 5.45 4.21 15.64
N ILE A 105 4.61 5.25 15.76
CA ILE A 105 5.08 6.59 16.17
C ILE A 105 5.66 6.53 17.57
N THR A 106 5.00 5.87 18.53
CA THR A 106 5.51 5.68 19.88
C THR A 106 6.84 4.93 19.86
N LEU A 107 6.97 3.88 19.03
CA LEU A 107 8.24 3.18 18.85
C LEU A 107 9.31 4.13 18.31
N ALA A 108 9.00 4.91 17.29
CA ALA A 108 9.93 5.88 16.70
C ALA A 108 10.41 6.92 17.71
N THR A 109 9.55 7.36 18.67
CA THR A 109 9.94 8.33 19.70
C THR A 109 11.01 7.81 20.67
N PHE A 110 11.19 6.49 20.80
CA PHE A 110 12.31 5.94 21.57
C PHE A 110 13.68 6.33 21.01
N SER A 111 13.77 6.68 19.73
CA SER A 111 15.00 7.22 19.14
C SER A 111 15.48 8.51 19.81
N LEU A 112 14.55 9.31 20.33
CA LEU A 112 14.86 10.56 21.06
C LEU A 112 15.52 10.33 22.41
N LEU A 113 15.41 9.13 22.97
CA LEU A 113 16.04 8.72 24.22
C LEU A 113 17.48 8.21 24.01
N THR A 114 17.95 8.19 22.76
CA THR A 114 19.30 7.76 22.37
C THR A 114 20.23 8.96 22.14
N PRO A 115 21.55 8.76 22.11
CA PRO A 115 22.48 9.81 21.70
C PRO A 115 22.24 10.34 20.30
N ALA A 116 21.57 9.56 19.43
CA ALA A 116 21.24 9.92 18.06
C ALA A 116 19.99 10.81 17.93
N ARG A 117 19.50 11.43 18.99
CA ARG A 117 18.27 12.26 19.01
C ARG A 117 18.23 13.35 17.94
N LEU A 118 19.36 14.00 17.64
CA LEU A 118 19.42 15.05 16.63
C LEU A 118 19.25 14.46 15.21
N VAL A 119 19.86 13.29 14.97
CA VAL A 119 19.67 12.55 13.70
C VAL A 119 18.22 12.13 13.55
N ALA A 120 17.61 11.60 14.63
CA ALA A 120 16.19 11.21 14.61
C ALA A 120 15.26 12.40 14.32
N LEU A 121 15.50 13.57 14.89
CA LEU A 121 14.75 14.79 14.60
C LEU A 121 14.94 15.25 13.14
N GLY A 122 16.16 15.19 12.62
CA GLY A 122 16.44 15.50 11.22
C GLY A 122 15.71 14.56 10.26
N LEU A 123 15.75 13.23 10.54
CA LEU A 123 15.03 12.24 9.75
C LEU A 123 13.51 12.44 9.83
N ALA A 124 12.97 12.76 11.00
CA ALA A 124 11.55 13.03 11.17
C ALA A 124 11.11 14.28 10.39
N GLY A 125 11.89 15.37 10.44
CA GLY A 125 11.62 16.57 9.64
C GLY A 125 11.65 16.28 8.14
N ALA A 126 12.69 15.60 7.66
CA ALA A 126 12.79 15.21 6.26
C ALA A 126 11.64 14.27 5.84
N LEU A 127 11.24 13.34 6.70
CA LEU A 127 10.10 12.45 6.47
C LEU A 127 8.80 13.23 6.30
N ILE A 128 8.52 14.20 7.16
CA ILE A 128 7.30 15.03 7.08
C ILE A 128 7.26 15.75 5.73
N VAL A 129 8.37 16.33 5.28
CA VAL A 129 8.43 17.03 3.99
C VAL A 129 8.23 16.06 2.82
N CYS A 130 8.99 14.97 2.77
CA CYS A 130 8.91 14.00 1.67
C CYS A 130 7.55 13.27 1.61
N ALA A 131 7.03 12.84 2.76
CA ALA A 131 5.72 12.20 2.84
C ALA A 131 4.61 13.19 2.51
N GLY A 132 4.70 14.44 2.98
CA GLY A 132 3.75 15.50 2.66
C GLY A 132 3.65 15.77 1.16
N ILE A 133 4.80 15.91 0.48
CA ILE A 133 4.84 16.08 -0.98
C ILE A 133 4.24 14.86 -1.69
N ASN A 134 4.69 13.64 -1.33
CA ASN A 134 4.17 12.42 -1.95
C ASN A 134 2.66 12.28 -1.77
N ASN A 135 2.18 12.40 -0.54
CA ASN A 135 0.77 12.20 -0.21
C ASN A 135 -0.10 13.29 -0.86
N GLY A 136 0.39 14.54 -0.92
CA GLY A 136 -0.27 15.64 -1.64
C GLY A 136 -0.42 15.37 -3.13
N LEU A 137 0.63 14.85 -3.79
CA LEU A 137 0.59 14.45 -5.20
C LEU A 137 -0.41 13.31 -5.44
N GLN A 138 -0.41 12.28 -4.60
CA GLN A 138 -1.35 11.16 -4.71
C GLN A 138 -2.79 11.62 -4.48
N PHE A 139 -3.02 12.48 -3.49
CA PHE A 139 -4.33 13.04 -3.21
C PHE A 139 -4.85 13.88 -4.38
N LYS A 140 -4.00 14.74 -4.95
CA LYS A 140 -4.34 15.52 -6.15
C LYS A 140 -4.73 14.60 -7.31
N GLN A 141 -3.94 13.56 -7.58
CA GLN A 141 -4.24 12.60 -8.64
C GLN A 141 -5.60 11.91 -8.44
N ALA A 142 -5.94 11.54 -7.19
CA ALA A 142 -7.25 10.98 -6.87
C ALA A 142 -8.38 11.99 -7.11
N THR A 143 -8.21 13.23 -6.69
CA THR A 143 -9.20 14.30 -6.85
C THR A 143 -9.43 14.63 -8.33
N ASP A 144 -8.35 14.79 -9.10
CA ASP A 144 -8.44 15.07 -10.53
C ASP A 144 -9.16 13.95 -11.28
N PHE A 145 -8.92 12.69 -10.89
CA PHE A 145 -9.65 11.55 -11.47
C PHE A 145 -11.15 11.61 -11.16
N LEU A 146 -11.52 11.86 -9.91
CA LEU A 146 -12.94 11.93 -9.50
C LEU A 146 -13.65 13.11 -10.19
N GLN A 147 -13.00 14.27 -10.29
CA GLN A 147 -13.54 15.44 -10.97
C GLN A 147 -13.74 15.18 -12.47
N ASN A 148 -12.73 14.61 -13.14
CA ASN A 148 -12.82 14.28 -14.55
C ASN A 148 -13.92 13.26 -14.85
N ARG A 149 -14.18 12.33 -13.90
CA ARG A 149 -15.28 11.37 -14.02
C ARG A 149 -16.63 12.05 -13.83
N ALA A 150 -16.75 12.95 -12.88
CA ALA A 150 -18.00 13.69 -12.64
C ALA A 150 -18.37 14.60 -13.82
N LEU A 151 -17.35 15.21 -14.48
CA LEU A 151 -17.58 16.13 -15.60
C LEU A 151 -17.77 15.42 -16.96
N ASN A 152 -17.26 14.20 -17.13
CA ASN A 152 -17.27 13.46 -18.40
C ASN A 152 -17.62 11.98 -18.23
N PRO A 153 -18.80 11.62 -17.74
CA PRO A 153 -19.19 10.24 -17.50
C PRO A 153 -19.17 9.41 -18.81
N ASP A 154 -19.61 10.00 -19.92
CA ASP A 154 -19.74 9.30 -21.22
C ASP A 154 -18.41 8.95 -21.87
N LYS A 155 -17.40 9.82 -21.76
CA LYS A 155 -16.06 9.56 -22.35
C LYS A 155 -15.36 8.38 -21.67
N ILE A 156 -15.58 8.22 -20.39
CA ILE A 156 -14.98 7.10 -19.63
C ILE A 156 -15.67 5.79 -19.99
N SER A 157 -16.99 5.79 -20.10
CA SER A 157 -17.79 4.65 -20.55
C SER A 157 -17.39 4.19 -21.96
N GLN A 158 -17.20 5.12 -22.88
CA GLN A 158 -16.76 4.82 -24.26
C GLN A 158 -15.33 4.25 -24.30
N LYS A 159 -14.39 4.83 -23.56
CA LYS A 159 -13.01 4.33 -23.50
C LYS A 159 -12.96 2.91 -22.92
N GLN A 160 -13.82 2.63 -21.98
CA GLN A 160 -13.95 1.34 -21.34
C GLN A 160 -14.57 0.29 -22.27
N GLN A 161 -15.63 0.63 -23.00
CA GLN A 161 -16.21 -0.24 -24.00
C GLN A 161 -15.18 -0.60 -25.09
N ARG A 162 -14.40 0.38 -25.54
CA ARG A 162 -13.33 0.16 -26.52
C ARG A 162 -12.26 -0.81 -26.01
N SER A 163 -11.81 -0.65 -24.76
CA SER A 163 -10.84 -1.57 -24.18
C SER A 163 -11.41 -2.99 -24.05
N THR A 164 -12.67 -3.14 -23.64
CA THR A 164 -13.34 -4.45 -23.53
C THR A 164 -13.48 -5.14 -24.88
N GLN A 165 -13.77 -4.38 -25.94
CA GLN A 165 -13.85 -4.94 -27.29
C GLN A 165 -12.48 -5.42 -27.80
N LEU A 166 -11.40 -4.69 -27.48
CA LEU A 166 -10.04 -5.11 -27.84
C LEU A 166 -9.66 -6.42 -27.14
N TRP A 167 -9.86 -6.51 -25.83
CA TRP A 167 -9.60 -7.73 -25.06
C TRP A 167 -10.46 -8.91 -25.48
N GLY A 168 -11.74 -8.65 -25.85
CA GLY A 168 -12.63 -9.69 -26.37
C GLY A 168 -12.20 -10.22 -27.73
N ARG A 169 -11.63 -9.38 -28.61
CA ARG A 169 -11.09 -9.81 -29.90
C ARG A 169 -9.83 -10.66 -29.72
N ASP A 170 -8.92 -10.24 -28.84
CA ASP A 170 -7.67 -10.98 -28.58
C ASP A 170 -7.98 -12.36 -27.96
N ALA A 171 -8.94 -12.44 -27.03
CA ALA A 171 -9.38 -13.71 -26.44
C ALA A 171 -10.04 -14.63 -27.50
N ALA A 172 -10.86 -14.10 -28.40
CA ALA A 172 -11.48 -14.87 -29.48
C ALA A 172 -10.42 -15.41 -30.46
N THR A 173 -9.38 -14.61 -30.75
CA THR A 173 -8.28 -15.03 -31.63
C THR A 173 -7.47 -16.17 -31.01
N VAL A 174 -7.24 -16.12 -29.71
CA VAL A 174 -6.53 -17.20 -28.97
C VAL A 174 -7.35 -18.49 -28.96
N VAL A 175 -8.68 -18.42 -28.80
CA VAL A 175 -9.56 -19.61 -28.81
C VAL A 175 -9.62 -20.23 -30.20
N LEU A 176 -9.61 -19.43 -31.26
CA LEU A 176 -9.60 -19.93 -32.64
C LEU A 176 -8.24 -20.51 -33.07
N ALA A 177 -7.16 -20.09 -32.43
CA ALA A 177 -5.81 -20.61 -32.68
C ALA A 177 -5.47 -21.86 -31.85
N ALA A 178 -6.33 -22.27 -30.93
CA ALA A 178 -6.13 -23.51 -30.19
C ALA A 178 -6.37 -24.71 -31.13
N PRO A 179 -5.39 -25.62 -31.31
CA PRO A 179 -5.60 -26.80 -32.13
C PRO A 179 -6.76 -27.62 -31.57
N SER A 180 -7.67 -28.01 -32.46
CA SER A 180 -8.82 -28.86 -32.11
C SER A 180 -8.30 -30.13 -31.41
N MET A 181 -8.64 -30.32 -30.14
CA MET A 181 -8.33 -31.55 -29.36
C MET A 181 -9.15 -32.76 -29.84
N GLY A 182 -9.31 -32.89 -31.16
CA GLY A 182 -10.11 -33.95 -31.80
C GLY A 182 -9.34 -35.21 -32.25
N GLU A 183 -8.02 -35.28 -32.01
CA GLU A 183 -7.22 -36.38 -32.62
C GLU A 183 -6.29 -37.15 -31.66
N VAL A 184 -6.53 -37.18 -30.36
CA VAL A 184 -5.78 -38.03 -29.42
C VAL A 184 -6.68 -39.13 -28.83
N GLY A 185 -7.34 -39.87 -29.70
CA GLY A 185 -8.25 -40.92 -29.26
C GLY A 185 -8.17 -42.18 -30.13
N ARG A 186 -7.00 -42.65 -30.56
CA ARG A 186 -6.80 -43.99 -31.12
C ARG A 186 -5.33 -44.36 -31.20
N ALA A 187 -4.78 -44.99 -30.17
CA ALA A 187 -3.71 -45.98 -30.28
C ALA A 187 -3.28 -46.47 -28.88
N TYR A 188 -4.00 -47.47 -28.35
CA TYR A 188 -3.36 -48.51 -27.55
C TYR A 188 -4.06 -49.84 -27.84
N PRO A 189 -3.29 -50.85 -28.32
CA PRO A 189 -3.77 -52.24 -28.34
C PRO A 189 -3.79 -52.83 -26.95
#